data_90f8577a30893f1e3f2f859f35fd91be
#
_entry.id   90f8577a30893f1e3f2f859f35fd91be
#
_cell.length_a   1.000
_cell.length_b   1.000
_cell.length_c   1.000
_cell.angle_alpha   90.00
_cell.angle_beta   90.00
_cell.angle_gamma   90.00
#
_symmetry.space_group_name_H-M   'P 1'
#
loop_
_entity.id
_entity.type
_entity.pdbx_description
1 polymer ?
#
loop_
_entity_poly.entity_id
_entity_poly.type
_entity_poly.pdbx_seq_one_letter_code
_entity_poly.pdbx_strand_id
1 'polypeptide(L)'
;MTMNAIVVATSLLSASLAATPALAAQTSPLINTAAGGAPTSQRQVITSSEQLPRRVVKLDKLPSQYLEAPRAEVLALADTLEKNLRDDLARFDIQDAATMRGYIGSLLTLAQYKGDWAAVPGLVAQLKALQDKPGPRATTGTMATIVAEQQTGKRDAAWVQDEVRKRYSAMNWTDVADGVKSFKGQMELLNPALVKGSFEQQIDVMARNMQMSVPEAIVGTIVGARLQNELVVPLKAAVVNGLQAVIDAREKAGNATKRDIWTPRLFTIAPNARASEVGVGIWDSGVDLALFKPTAGRGIAFDREVRPSKDLLRPLGDSQANWPQLKTLLKGAMDLQAALDTEDARRLKQAVATLKPEQVKQFQEELGLAGLYTHGTHVAGIAVEGNPFARVYTATMLWEHRSEPVKPTEELSRRTAEAYKQIVQSFKDQKLRVVNMSWRYGASAYEGMLAWHNVGANPEERKQLARQLFAIERDALRQAIASAPEILFVAGSGNEDNSADFEEYIPAGFNLPNLLTVGAVDKAGEETSFSTFGKTVVLHANGFEVESLLPGGDRVKFSGTSMASPQVANLAAKLFALKPELTVAQVREVILKGAERQGRVNLIHPRKSAELLGLRL
;
A
#
# COMPACT_ATOMS: atom_id res chain seq x y z
N MET A 1 14.42 -4.68 0.90
CA MET A 1 13.05 -4.71 0.38
C MET A 1 12.11 -4.98 1.54
N THR A 2 11.52 -3.96 2.08
CA THR A 2 10.38 -4.10 2.99
C THR A 2 9.14 -4.10 2.13
N MET A 3 8.64 -5.26 1.78
CA MET A 3 7.26 -5.35 1.29
C MET A 3 6.33 -4.91 2.43
N ASN A 4 5.34 -4.10 2.10
CA ASN A 4 4.39 -3.46 3.05
C ASN A 4 3.54 -4.43 3.91
N ALA A 5 4.12 -5.51 4.45
CA ALA A 5 3.55 -6.17 5.62
C ALA A 5 3.59 -5.22 6.85
N ILE A 6 4.53 -4.26 6.85
CA ILE A 6 4.54 -3.11 7.76
C ILE A 6 3.33 -2.18 7.55
N VAL A 7 2.70 -2.17 6.38
CA VAL A 7 1.52 -1.31 6.13
C VAL A 7 0.33 -1.67 7.05
N VAL A 8 0.18 -2.90 7.48
CA VAL A 8 -0.85 -3.20 8.51
C VAL A 8 -0.46 -2.63 9.87
N ALA A 9 0.82 -2.59 10.22
CA ALA A 9 1.26 -2.07 11.51
C ALA A 9 1.63 -0.58 11.49
N THR A 10 2.19 -0.05 10.38
CA THR A 10 2.54 1.38 10.25
C THR A 10 1.41 2.22 9.66
N SER A 11 0.48 1.66 8.88
CA SER A 11 -0.75 2.35 8.53
C SER A 11 -1.68 2.53 9.73
N LEU A 12 -1.55 1.71 10.77
CA LEU A 12 -2.18 1.95 12.07
C LEU A 12 -1.63 3.20 12.77
N LEU A 13 -0.41 3.62 12.44
CA LEU A 13 0.26 4.79 13.05
C LEU A 13 0.14 6.06 12.20
N SER A 14 0.08 5.97 10.88
CA SER A 14 0.13 7.14 9.98
C SER A 14 -1.22 7.56 9.39
N ALA A 15 -2.24 6.72 9.45
CA ALA A 15 -3.51 6.97 8.77
C ALA A 15 -4.53 7.79 9.57
N SER A 16 -4.23 8.19 10.82
CA SER A 16 -5.25 8.79 11.68
C SER A 16 -5.50 10.29 11.46
N LEU A 17 -4.70 11.01 10.68
CA LEU A 17 -4.94 12.46 10.42
C LEU A 17 -4.53 12.96 9.04
N ALA A 18 -3.77 12.20 8.27
CA ALA A 18 -3.44 12.55 6.89
C ALA A 18 -4.10 11.53 5.94
N ALA A 19 -5.15 11.93 5.26
CA ALA A 19 -5.66 11.20 4.13
C ALA A 19 -4.56 11.13 3.06
N THR A 20 -4.01 9.97 2.82
CA THR A 20 -3.14 9.71 1.69
C THR A 20 -3.95 9.11 0.56
N PRO A 21 -3.49 9.29 -0.57
CA PRO A 21 -3.74 10.18 -1.69
C PRO A 21 -4.16 9.47 -2.95
N ALA A 22 -4.33 10.10 -4.00
CA ALA A 22 -3.77 10.15 -5.33
C ALA A 22 -4.61 10.78 -6.40
N LEU A 23 -3.97 11.25 -7.44
CA LEU A 23 -4.64 11.74 -8.58
C LEU A 23 -3.92 11.78 -9.90
N ALA A 24 -4.61 11.66 -10.99
CA ALA A 24 -4.17 11.97 -12.34
C ALA A 24 -4.72 13.30 -12.85
N ALA A 25 -3.88 14.01 -13.57
CA ALA A 25 -4.13 15.34 -14.08
C ALA A 25 -5.22 15.43 -15.15
N GLN A 26 -6.11 16.42 -15.00
CA GLN A 26 -6.62 17.22 -16.09
C GLN A 26 -6.38 18.68 -15.77
N THR A 27 -5.82 19.40 -16.74
CA THR A 27 -5.47 20.81 -16.66
C THR A 27 -6.70 21.68 -16.45
N SER A 28 -6.78 22.34 -15.30
CA SER A 28 -7.56 23.56 -15.12
C SER A 28 -6.70 24.57 -14.35
N PRO A 29 -6.70 25.83 -14.72
CA PRO A 29 -5.81 26.82 -14.13
C PRO A 29 -6.16 27.06 -12.69
N LEU A 30 -5.17 26.88 -11.81
CA LEU A 30 -5.27 27.23 -10.40
C LEU A 30 -5.54 28.73 -10.28
N ILE A 31 -6.66 29.08 -9.67
CA ILE A 31 -7.02 30.45 -9.33
C ILE A 31 -6.01 30.95 -8.29
N ASN A 32 -5.25 31.93 -8.69
CA ASN A 32 -4.22 32.59 -7.90
C ASN A 32 -4.88 33.61 -6.97
N THR A 33 -5.03 33.29 -5.69
CA THR A 33 -5.32 34.32 -4.65
C THR A 33 -4.08 34.54 -3.81
N ALA A 34 -3.09 35.22 -4.37
CA ALA A 34 -1.97 35.77 -3.63
C ALA A 34 -2.19 37.26 -3.47
N ALA A 35 -2.38 37.68 -2.24
CA ALA A 35 -2.24 39.08 -1.87
C ALA A 35 -0.74 39.40 -1.68
N GLY A 36 -0.25 40.47 -2.34
CA GLY A 36 1.02 41.11 -2.04
C GLY A 36 2.18 40.75 -2.96
N GLY A 37 2.52 41.67 -3.88
CA GLY A 37 3.50 41.52 -4.92
C GLY A 37 4.96 41.40 -4.46
N ALA A 38 5.62 40.42 -5.02
CA ALA A 38 7.06 40.39 -5.30
C ALA A 38 7.23 39.71 -6.69
N PRO A 39 8.34 39.91 -7.43
CA PRO A 39 8.49 39.42 -8.78
C PRO A 39 8.38 37.89 -8.79
N THR A 40 7.52 37.36 -9.66
CA THR A 40 7.29 35.93 -9.85
C THR A 40 8.55 35.27 -10.40
N SER A 41 9.44 34.83 -9.50
CA SER A 41 10.42 33.82 -9.86
C SER A 41 9.62 32.57 -10.27
N GLN A 42 9.83 32.09 -11.48
CA GLN A 42 9.14 30.90 -11.99
C GLN A 42 9.48 29.73 -11.08
N ARG A 43 8.47 29.15 -10.40
CA ARG A 43 8.69 28.01 -9.49
C ARG A 43 9.30 26.86 -10.28
N GLN A 44 10.23 26.14 -9.66
CA GLN A 44 10.83 24.96 -10.27
C GLN A 44 9.78 23.83 -10.36
N VAL A 45 9.56 23.31 -11.55
CA VAL A 45 8.65 22.18 -11.77
C VAL A 45 9.27 20.89 -11.24
N ILE A 46 8.53 20.15 -10.43
CA ILE A 46 8.92 18.86 -9.84
C ILE A 46 8.05 17.75 -10.45
N THR A 47 8.68 16.84 -11.16
CA THR A 47 8.04 15.72 -11.87
C THR A 47 8.42 14.33 -11.31
N SER A 48 9.33 14.29 -10.34
CA SER A 48 9.75 13.07 -9.64
C SER A 48 10.06 13.39 -8.17
N SER A 49 9.78 12.47 -7.27
CA SER A 49 10.09 12.56 -5.83
C SER A 49 11.58 12.80 -5.56
N GLU A 50 12.43 12.37 -6.50
CA GLU A 50 13.87 12.55 -6.45
C GLU A 50 14.33 14.02 -6.55
N GLN A 51 13.52 14.90 -7.12
CA GLN A 51 13.84 16.32 -7.25
C GLN A 51 13.56 17.11 -5.96
N LEU A 52 12.84 16.50 -5.02
CA LEU A 52 12.54 17.13 -3.73
C LEU A 52 13.76 17.14 -2.81
N PRO A 53 13.92 18.17 -1.96
CA PRO A 53 15.03 18.26 -1.03
C PRO A 53 14.96 17.17 0.05
N ARG A 54 16.13 16.75 0.51
CA ARG A 54 16.31 15.84 1.65
C ARG A 54 16.89 16.63 2.80
N ARG A 55 16.09 16.83 3.87
CA ARG A 55 16.52 17.56 5.06
C ARG A 55 16.69 16.65 6.25
N VAL A 56 17.61 17.01 7.12
CA VAL A 56 17.78 16.40 8.44
C VAL A 56 17.59 17.45 9.53
N VAL A 57 17.11 16.98 10.67
CA VAL A 57 16.97 17.78 11.89
C VAL A 57 17.83 17.12 12.97
N LYS A 58 18.65 17.94 13.64
CA LYS A 58 19.40 17.48 14.83
C LYS A 58 18.46 17.52 16.02
N LEU A 59 18.28 16.37 16.66
CA LEU A 59 17.50 16.25 17.89
C LEU A 59 18.40 16.24 19.12
N ASP A 60 17.93 16.86 20.20
CA ASP A 60 18.64 16.91 21.49
C ASP A 60 18.34 15.70 22.37
N LYS A 61 17.26 15.01 22.09
CA LYS A 61 16.82 13.80 22.81
C LYS A 61 16.20 12.80 21.86
N LEU A 62 16.02 11.56 22.31
CA LEU A 62 15.42 10.50 21.49
C LEU A 62 14.00 10.85 21.06
N PRO A 63 13.56 10.45 19.85
CA PRO A 63 12.21 10.69 19.36
C PRO A 63 11.09 10.28 20.32
N SER A 64 11.22 9.13 21.00
CA SER A 64 10.26 8.67 22.02
C SER A 64 10.13 9.62 23.20
N GLN A 65 11.21 10.29 23.60
CA GLN A 65 11.21 11.23 24.71
C GLN A 65 10.41 12.51 24.41
N TYR A 66 10.25 12.87 23.12
CA TYR A 66 9.38 13.98 22.73
C TYR A 66 7.89 13.66 22.89
N LEU A 67 7.51 12.40 23.00
CA LEU A 67 6.10 12.01 23.27
C LEU A 67 5.60 12.50 24.63
N GLU A 68 6.51 12.69 25.58
CA GLU A 68 6.23 13.12 26.95
C GLU A 68 6.91 14.48 27.31
N ALA A 69 7.68 15.06 26.37
CA ALA A 69 8.39 16.32 26.57
C ALA A 69 7.43 17.51 26.77
N PRO A 70 7.88 18.61 27.38
CA PRO A 70 7.14 19.86 27.41
C PRO A 70 6.68 20.28 26.03
N ARG A 71 5.42 20.75 25.92
CA ARG A 71 4.81 21.13 24.62
C ARG A 71 5.66 22.15 23.85
N ALA A 72 6.30 23.09 24.56
CA ALA A 72 7.14 24.13 23.96
C ALA A 72 8.30 23.56 23.12
N GLU A 73 8.89 22.44 23.55
CA GLU A 73 9.99 21.78 22.81
C GLU A 73 9.51 21.19 21.49
N VAL A 74 8.33 20.55 21.49
CA VAL A 74 7.75 20.00 20.27
C VAL A 74 7.22 21.10 19.35
N LEU A 75 6.74 22.22 19.91
CA LEU A 75 6.36 23.39 19.11
C LEU A 75 7.55 23.98 18.35
N ALA A 76 8.74 24.03 18.95
CA ALA A 76 9.95 24.51 18.26
C ALA A 76 10.31 23.63 17.04
N LEU A 77 10.16 22.31 17.19
CA LEU A 77 10.32 21.37 16.06
C LEU A 77 9.23 21.58 14.99
N ALA A 78 7.99 21.76 15.42
CA ALA A 78 6.85 22.02 14.54
C ALA A 78 7.02 23.31 13.73
N ASP A 79 7.54 24.40 14.35
CA ASP A 79 7.82 25.67 13.66
C ASP A 79 8.89 25.51 12.58
N THR A 80 9.94 24.74 12.87
CA THR A 80 10.99 24.45 11.89
C THR A 80 10.43 23.66 10.70
N LEU A 81 9.66 22.62 10.96
CA LEU A 81 9.03 21.81 9.91
C LEU A 81 8.06 22.65 9.07
N GLU A 82 7.21 23.46 9.71
CA GLU A 82 6.26 24.31 8.99
C GLU A 82 6.97 25.28 8.04
N LYS A 83 8.02 25.94 8.53
CA LYS A 83 8.83 26.84 7.71
C LYS A 83 9.36 26.13 6.47
N ASN A 84 9.96 24.96 6.63
CA ASN A 84 10.53 24.20 5.51
C ASN A 84 9.47 23.77 4.49
N LEU A 85 8.30 23.29 4.96
CA LEU A 85 7.20 22.93 4.07
C LEU A 85 6.68 24.12 3.26
N ARG A 86 6.52 25.30 3.91
CA ARG A 86 6.09 26.52 3.23
C ARG A 86 7.13 27.04 2.25
N ASP A 87 8.42 26.99 2.60
CA ASP A 87 9.52 27.37 1.72
C ASP A 87 9.54 26.47 0.46
N ASP A 88 9.29 25.18 0.61
CA ASP A 88 9.19 24.25 -0.54
C ASP A 88 8.00 24.59 -1.44
N LEU A 89 6.81 24.80 -0.87
CA LEU A 89 5.61 25.17 -1.63
C LEU A 89 5.75 26.52 -2.33
N ALA A 90 6.58 27.43 -1.80
CA ALA A 90 6.88 28.70 -2.45
C ALA A 90 7.86 28.54 -3.63
N ARG A 91 8.79 27.58 -3.56
CA ARG A 91 9.87 27.37 -4.54
C ARG A 91 9.53 26.39 -5.64
N PHE A 92 8.70 25.38 -5.33
CA PHE A 92 8.43 24.23 -6.19
C PHE A 92 6.99 24.22 -6.71
N ASP A 93 6.85 23.87 -7.98
CA ASP A 93 5.59 23.48 -8.61
C ASP A 93 5.54 21.96 -8.70
N ILE A 94 4.98 21.32 -7.66
CA ILE A 94 4.97 19.88 -7.51
C ILE A 94 3.82 19.30 -8.35
N GLN A 95 4.15 18.52 -9.38
CA GLN A 95 3.19 17.98 -10.33
C GLN A 95 2.52 16.68 -9.87
N ASP A 96 2.81 16.20 -8.65
CA ASP A 96 2.17 15.03 -8.06
C ASP A 96 1.20 15.42 -6.95
N ALA A 97 -0.08 15.14 -7.15
CA ALA A 97 -1.13 15.47 -6.18
C ALA A 97 -0.98 14.70 -4.86
N ALA A 98 -0.40 13.50 -4.89
CA ALA A 98 -0.12 12.72 -3.69
C ALA A 98 0.89 13.41 -2.79
N THR A 99 2.00 13.82 -3.37
CA THR A 99 3.03 14.61 -2.69
C THR A 99 2.45 15.92 -2.17
N MET A 100 1.66 16.64 -2.99
CA MET A 100 0.98 17.87 -2.55
C MET A 100 0.05 17.61 -1.36
N ARG A 101 -0.70 16.50 -1.35
CA ARG A 101 -1.51 16.13 -0.17
C ARG A 101 -0.65 15.84 1.06
N GLY A 102 0.53 15.25 0.88
CA GLY A 102 1.50 15.06 1.97
C GLY A 102 1.91 16.41 2.60
N TYR A 103 2.28 17.39 1.78
CA TYR A 103 2.63 18.74 2.24
C TYR A 103 1.47 19.42 2.97
N ILE A 104 0.29 19.48 2.35
CA ILE A 104 -0.88 20.15 2.94
C ILE A 104 -1.40 19.39 4.16
N GLY A 105 -1.34 18.05 4.17
CA GLY A 105 -1.68 17.21 5.32
C GLY A 105 -0.76 17.44 6.51
N SER A 106 0.54 17.59 6.26
CA SER A 106 1.51 17.95 7.29
C SER A 106 1.23 19.35 7.85
N LEU A 107 0.92 20.34 7.00
CA LEU A 107 0.53 21.68 7.46
C LEU A 107 -0.78 21.63 8.28
N LEU A 108 -1.74 20.79 7.92
CA LEU A 108 -2.98 20.60 8.70
C LEU A 108 -2.67 20.00 10.09
N THR A 109 -1.81 18.97 10.15
CA THR A 109 -1.35 18.39 11.42
C THR A 109 -0.66 19.43 12.30
N LEU A 110 0.21 20.24 11.73
CA LEU A 110 0.92 21.31 12.41
C LEU A 110 -0.04 22.40 12.93
N ALA A 111 -0.99 22.85 12.11
CA ALA A 111 -2.00 23.83 12.50
C ALA A 111 -2.83 23.31 13.70
N GLN A 112 -3.30 22.07 13.66
CA GLN A 112 -4.04 21.46 14.76
C GLN A 112 -3.18 21.34 16.03
N TYR A 113 -1.94 20.86 15.92
CA TYR A 113 -1.04 20.74 17.07
C TYR A 113 -0.71 22.10 17.70
N LYS A 114 -0.52 23.14 16.89
CA LYS A 114 -0.25 24.50 17.34
C LYS A 114 -1.50 25.20 17.91
N GLY A 115 -2.70 24.68 17.64
CA GLY A 115 -3.97 25.29 18.01
C GLY A 115 -4.41 26.43 17.06
N ASP A 116 -3.85 26.46 15.85
CA ASP A 116 -4.28 27.39 14.78
C ASP A 116 -5.53 26.84 14.10
N TRP A 117 -6.63 26.86 14.84
CA TRP A 117 -7.93 26.35 14.36
C TRP A 117 -8.49 27.17 13.19
N ALA A 118 -8.06 28.43 13.05
CA ALA A 118 -8.50 29.31 11.97
C ALA A 118 -7.96 28.85 10.60
N ALA A 119 -6.78 28.23 10.56
CA ALA A 119 -6.19 27.71 9.33
C ALA A 119 -6.84 26.38 8.84
N VAL A 120 -7.45 25.61 9.74
CA VAL A 120 -7.97 24.26 9.44
C VAL A 120 -8.95 24.25 8.26
N PRO A 121 -9.99 25.11 8.16
CA PRO A 121 -10.92 25.06 7.03
C PRO A 121 -10.25 25.26 5.67
N GLY A 122 -9.30 26.19 5.59
CA GLY A 122 -8.55 26.47 4.36
C GLY A 122 -7.67 25.31 3.91
N LEU A 123 -6.97 24.65 4.85
CA LEU A 123 -6.14 23.49 4.56
C LEU A 123 -7.00 22.26 4.18
N VAL A 124 -8.13 22.05 4.84
CA VAL A 124 -9.10 21.00 4.47
C VAL A 124 -9.65 21.21 3.07
N ALA A 125 -9.99 22.46 2.70
CA ALA A 125 -10.46 22.77 1.35
C ALA A 125 -9.41 22.44 0.28
N GLN A 126 -8.13 22.79 0.54
CA GLN A 126 -7.02 22.43 -0.35
C GLN A 126 -6.85 20.92 -0.48
N LEU A 127 -6.89 20.17 0.62
CA LEU A 127 -6.81 18.70 0.59
C LEU A 127 -7.96 18.09 -0.20
N LYS A 128 -9.20 18.57 -0.02
CA LYS A 128 -10.37 18.10 -0.79
C LYS A 128 -10.23 18.36 -2.28
N ALA A 129 -9.68 19.50 -2.66
CA ALA A 129 -9.43 19.86 -4.06
C ALA A 129 -8.40 18.93 -4.73
N LEU A 130 -7.47 18.39 -3.95
CA LEU A 130 -6.46 17.43 -4.40
C LEU A 130 -6.98 15.98 -4.43
N GLN A 131 -8.22 15.69 -4.03
CA GLN A 131 -8.82 14.36 -4.08
C GLN A 131 -9.65 14.19 -5.35
N ASP A 132 -9.43 13.12 -6.07
CA ASP A 132 -10.20 12.75 -7.27
C ASP A 132 -11.21 11.64 -7.03
N LYS A 133 -10.93 10.75 -6.07
CA LYS A 133 -11.81 9.67 -5.70
C LYS A 133 -12.97 10.20 -4.85
N PRO A 134 -14.25 9.86 -5.16
CA PRO A 134 -15.42 10.40 -4.46
C PRO A 134 -15.39 10.16 -2.95
N GLY A 135 -15.07 8.94 -2.51
CA GLY A 135 -15.02 8.56 -1.10
C GLY A 135 -14.00 9.36 -0.30
N PRO A 136 -12.70 9.32 -0.65
CA PRO A 136 -11.68 10.17 -0.05
C PRO A 136 -12.03 11.66 -0.09
N ARG A 137 -12.57 12.19 -1.19
CA ARG A 137 -12.99 13.60 -1.28
C ARG A 137 -14.07 13.95 -0.26
N ALA A 138 -15.04 13.06 -0.05
CA ALA A 138 -16.12 13.28 0.92
C ALA A 138 -15.60 13.24 2.37
N THR A 139 -14.71 12.30 2.71
CA THR A 139 -14.26 12.06 4.09
C THR A 139 -13.07 12.94 4.50
N THR A 140 -12.24 13.40 3.55
CA THR A 140 -11.04 14.21 3.82
C THR A 140 -11.35 15.40 4.71
N GLY A 141 -10.59 15.54 5.81
CA GLY A 141 -10.66 16.66 6.74
C GLY A 141 -11.90 16.67 7.64
N THR A 142 -12.84 15.74 7.51
CA THR A 142 -14.06 15.71 8.35
C THR A 142 -13.71 15.65 9.83
N MET A 143 -12.79 14.77 10.25
CA MET A 143 -12.35 14.68 11.65
C MET A 143 -11.56 15.90 12.09
N ALA A 144 -10.68 16.43 11.23
CA ALA A 144 -9.93 17.66 11.54
C ALA A 144 -10.87 18.85 11.81
N THR A 145 -11.94 18.97 11.02
CA THR A 145 -12.97 20.00 11.22
C THR A 145 -13.74 19.77 12.52
N ILE A 146 -14.17 18.52 12.82
CA ILE A 146 -14.86 18.19 14.08
C ILE A 146 -13.97 18.54 15.28
N VAL A 147 -12.70 18.16 15.25
CA VAL A 147 -11.74 18.47 16.33
C VAL A 147 -11.54 19.99 16.48
N ALA A 148 -11.40 20.74 15.39
CA ALA A 148 -11.27 22.20 15.44
C ALA A 148 -12.50 22.87 16.07
N GLU A 149 -13.70 22.46 15.69
CA GLU A 149 -14.95 22.97 16.28
C GLU A 149 -15.14 22.55 17.74
N GLN A 150 -14.73 21.33 18.08
CA GLN A 150 -14.73 20.82 19.45
C GLN A 150 -13.82 21.69 20.35
N GLN A 151 -12.61 21.97 19.89
CA GLN A 151 -11.61 22.76 20.64
C GLN A 151 -12.05 24.21 20.79
N THR A 152 -12.47 24.86 19.69
CA THR A 152 -12.90 26.28 19.71
C THR A 152 -14.19 26.48 20.50
N GLY A 153 -15.13 25.55 20.37
CA GLY A 153 -16.41 25.58 21.09
C GLY A 153 -16.38 24.97 22.49
N LYS A 154 -15.23 24.44 22.93
CA LYS A 154 -15.08 23.72 24.21
C LYS A 154 -16.17 22.64 24.40
N ARG A 155 -16.43 21.87 23.35
CA ARG A 155 -17.47 20.83 23.32
C ARG A 155 -16.97 19.54 23.96
N ASP A 156 -17.89 18.75 24.49
CA ASP A 156 -17.59 17.45 25.10
C ASP A 156 -17.51 16.30 24.08
N ALA A 157 -17.19 15.11 24.54
CA ALA A 157 -17.09 13.93 23.71
C ALA A 157 -18.45 13.48 23.15
N ALA A 158 -19.56 13.74 23.84
CA ALA A 158 -20.91 13.42 23.38
C ALA A 158 -21.25 14.23 22.12
N TRP A 159 -20.94 15.53 22.12
CA TRP A 159 -21.08 16.36 20.93
C TRP A 159 -20.24 15.83 19.76
N VAL A 160 -19.00 15.39 20.00
CA VAL A 160 -18.16 14.79 18.95
C VAL A 160 -18.80 13.53 18.37
N GLN A 161 -19.33 12.65 19.22
CA GLN A 161 -20.05 11.44 18.76
C GLN A 161 -21.24 11.81 17.85
N ASP A 162 -22.04 12.79 18.22
CA ASP A 162 -23.18 13.25 17.45
C ASP A 162 -22.77 13.90 16.13
N GLU A 163 -21.73 14.73 16.11
CA GLU A 163 -21.23 15.34 14.88
C GLU A 163 -20.60 14.31 13.93
N VAL A 164 -19.86 13.31 14.45
CA VAL A 164 -19.38 12.18 13.65
C VAL A 164 -20.57 11.47 13.00
N ARG A 165 -21.55 11.05 13.80
CA ARG A 165 -22.75 10.39 13.29
C ARG A 165 -23.45 11.24 12.23
N LYS A 166 -23.69 12.51 12.49
CA LYS A 166 -24.40 13.44 11.60
C LYS A 166 -23.67 13.64 10.28
N ARG A 167 -22.36 13.96 10.30
CA ARG A 167 -21.60 14.27 9.08
C ARG A 167 -21.39 13.05 8.21
N TYR A 168 -21.02 11.92 8.77
CA TYR A 168 -20.83 10.69 8.01
C TYR A 168 -22.16 10.09 7.51
N SER A 169 -23.27 10.26 8.22
CA SER A 169 -24.59 9.88 7.74
C SER A 169 -25.06 10.71 6.54
N ALA A 170 -24.61 11.96 6.41
CA ALA A 170 -24.95 12.83 5.28
C ALA A 170 -24.18 12.51 3.99
N MET A 171 -23.12 11.70 4.08
CA MET A 171 -22.30 11.33 2.91
C MET A 171 -23.02 10.25 2.06
N ASN A 172 -22.69 10.22 0.75
CA ASN A 172 -23.13 9.14 -0.11
C ASN A 172 -22.47 7.82 0.34
N TRP A 173 -23.27 6.91 0.89
CA TRP A 173 -22.76 5.67 1.49
C TRP A 173 -22.01 4.78 0.49
N THR A 174 -22.45 4.73 -0.76
CA THR A 174 -21.78 3.95 -1.80
C THR A 174 -20.32 4.35 -1.96
N ASP A 175 -20.02 5.66 -1.88
CA ASP A 175 -18.67 6.19 -2.06
C ASP A 175 -17.79 6.01 -0.81
N VAL A 176 -18.38 6.05 0.39
CA VAL A 176 -17.59 6.16 1.63
C VAL A 176 -17.58 4.91 2.49
N ALA A 177 -18.42 3.91 2.22
CA ALA A 177 -18.63 2.74 3.08
C ALA A 177 -17.31 2.07 3.51
N ASP A 178 -16.46 1.73 2.54
CA ASP A 178 -15.21 1.01 2.79
C ASP A 178 -14.21 1.87 3.58
N GLY A 179 -14.13 3.17 3.26
CA GLY A 179 -13.29 4.13 3.99
C GLY A 179 -13.76 4.37 5.43
N VAL A 180 -15.06 4.47 5.65
CA VAL A 180 -15.66 4.63 7.00
C VAL A 180 -15.41 3.39 7.85
N LYS A 181 -15.59 2.19 7.29
CA LYS A 181 -15.33 0.92 7.95
C LYS A 181 -13.85 0.77 8.31
N SER A 182 -12.96 1.02 7.35
CA SER A 182 -11.52 0.97 7.59
C SER A 182 -11.06 1.99 8.64
N PHE A 183 -11.57 3.22 8.58
CA PHE A 183 -11.26 4.26 9.58
C PHE A 183 -11.74 3.87 10.98
N LYS A 184 -12.95 3.31 11.12
CA LYS A 184 -13.42 2.78 12.41
C LYS A 184 -12.47 1.71 12.96
N GLY A 185 -12.08 0.73 12.13
CA GLY A 185 -11.14 -0.32 12.53
C GLY A 185 -9.79 0.24 13.00
N GLN A 186 -9.25 1.24 12.30
CA GLN A 186 -8.03 1.93 12.70
C GLN A 186 -8.19 2.63 14.05
N MET A 187 -9.30 3.34 14.27
CA MET A 187 -9.59 3.97 15.55
C MET A 187 -9.71 2.96 16.69
N GLU A 188 -10.27 1.78 16.44
CA GLU A 188 -10.36 0.71 17.46
C GLU A 188 -9.00 0.17 17.89
N LEU A 189 -8.03 0.11 16.98
CA LEU A 189 -6.66 -0.33 17.23
C LEU A 189 -5.75 0.77 17.79
N LEU A 190 -6.19 2.01 17.82
CA LEU A 190 -5.40 3.13 18.33
C LEU A 190 -5.05 2.92 19.81
N ASN A 191 -3.73 2.81 20.10
CA ASN A 191 -3.19 2.56 21.42
C ASN A 191 -1.90 3.34 21.66
N PRO A 192 -1.81 4.20 22.69
CA PRO A 192 -0.58 4.93 23.02
C PRO A 192 0.64 4.03 23.28
N ALA A 193 0.45 2.83 23.85
CA ALA A 193 1.55 1.88 24.08
C ALA A 193 2.14 1.37 22.75
N LEU A 194 1.30 1.13 21.74
CA LEU A 194 1.74 0.76 20.40
C LEU A 194 2.57 1.88 19.76
N VAL A 195 2.13 3.14 19.90
CA VAL A 195 2.88 4.32 19.43
C VAL A 195 4.23 4.41 20.14
N LYS A 196 4.24 4.39 21.46
CA LYS A 196 5.45 4.48 22.29
C LYS A 196 6.43 3.36 21.95
N GLY A 197 5.98 2.12 21.89
CA GLY A 197 6.82 0.97 21.57
C GLY A 197 7.42 1.05 20.15
N SER A 198 6.67 1.53 19.16
CA SER A 198 7.21 1.76 17.81
C SER A 198 8.30 2.84 17.81
N PHE A 199 8.12 3.91 18.58
CA PHE A 199 9.16 4.93 18.74
C PHE A 199 10.41 4.35 19.41
N GLU A 200 10.28 3.71 20.56
CA GLU A 200 11.41 3.20 21.35
C GLU A 200 12.21 2.12 20.61
N GLN A 201 11.53 1.25 19.89
CA GLN A 201 12.15 0.05 19.31
C GLN A 201 12.54 0.18 17.84
N GLN A 202 12.09 1.22 17.15
CA GLN A 202 12.42 1.45 15.75
C GLN A 202 13.00 2.84 15.50
N ILE A 203 12.24 3.90 15.83
CA ILE A 203 12.61 5.28 15.51
C ILE A 203 13.81 5.74 16.34
N ASP A 204 13.85 5.40 17.63
CA ASP A 204 14.98 5.71 18.50
C ASP A 204 16.25 4.96 18.09
N VAL A 205 16.12 3.70 17.64
CA VAL A 205 17.26 2.92 17.14
C VAL A 205 17.85 3.61 15.90
N MET A 206 17.00 3.99 14.95
CA MET A 206 17.42 4.73 13.77
C MET A 206 18.05 6.08 14.15
N ALA A 207 17.45 6.82 15.08
CA ALA A 207 17.98 8.11 15.52
C ALA A 207 19.37 7.97 16.16
N ARG A 208 19.60 6.95 16.99
CA ARG A 208 20.92 6.65 17.56
C ARG A 208 21.94 6.31 16.46
N ASN A 209 21.56 5.43 15.52
CA ASN A 209 22.41 5.06 14.40
C ASN A 209 22.82 6.30 13.57
N MET A 210 21.90 7.24 13.38
CA MET A 210 22.14 8.50 12.68
C MET A 210 22.73 9.61 13.57
N GLN A 211 23.24 9.27 14.75
CA GLN A 211 23.81 10.25 15.69
C GLN A 211 22.87 11.42 15.97
N MET A 212 21.58 11.14 16.09
CA MET A 212 20.49 12.12 16.33
C MET A 212 20.25 13.14 15.21
N SER A 213 20.83 12.96 14.02
CA SER A 213 20.55 13.77 12.81
C SER A 213 19.54 13.03 11.94
N VAL A 214 18.26 13.12 12.30
CA VAL A 214 17.18 12.33 11.69
C VAL A 214 16.58 13.00 10.45
N PRO A 215 16.02 12.25 9.49
CA PRO A 215 15.21 12.83 8.42
C PRO A 215 14.09 13.71 8.97
N GLU A 216 13.82 14.83 8.32
CA GLU A 216 12.78 15.80 8.74
C GLU A 216 11.39 15.14 8.91
N ALA A 217 11.08 14.10 8.15
CA ALA A 217 9.84 13.35 8.29
C ALA A 217 9.62 12.78 9.71
N ILE A 218 10.70 12.49 10.46
CA ILE A 218 10.62 12.04 11.86
C ILE A 218 10.04 13.14 12.75
N VAL A 219 10.32 14.41 12.48
CA VAL A 219 9.70 15.55 13.20
C VAL A 219 8.18 15.53 12.97
N GLY A 220 7.74 15.35 11.73
CA GLY A 220 6.32 15.20 11.41
C GLY A 220 5.67 14.02 12.15
N THR A 221 6.40 12.89 12.26
CA THR A 221 5.94 11.72 13.02
C THR A 221 5.81 12.01 14.53
N ILE A 222 6.77 12.75 15.12
CA ILE A 222 6.70 13.20 16.54
C ILE A 222 5.47 14.09 16.76
N VAL A 223 5.29 15.11 15.93
CA VAL A 223 4.15 16.04 16.04
C VAL A 223 2.82 15.31 15.85
N GLY A 224 2.74 14.42 14.87
CA GLY A 224 1.55 13.62 14.62
C GLY A 224 1.21 12.69 15.79
N ALA A 225 2.20 12.02 16.37
CA ALA A 225 2.00 11.17 17.54
C ALA A 225 1.53 11.97 18.78
N ARG A 226 2.08 13.16 19.00
CA ARG A 226 1.64 14.07 20.06
C ARG A 226 0.20 14.53 19.84
N LEU A 227 -0.13 14.98 18.64
CA LEU A 227 -1.49 15.37 18.29
C LEU A 227 -2.47 14.21 18.51
N GLN A 228 -2.09 13.01 18.08
CA GLN A 228 -2.88 11.81 18.28
C GLN A 228 -3.14 11.51 19.74
N ASN A 229 -2.10 11.52 20.58
CA ASN A 229 -2.22 11.24 22.01
C ASN A 229 -2.99 12.32 22.76
N GLU A 230 -2.79 13.58 22.43
CA GLU A 230 -3.38 14.72 23.14
C GLU A 230 -4.83 15.00 22.72
N LEU A 231 -5.18 14.84 21.44
CA LEU A 231 -6.49 15.25 20.92
C LEU A 231 -7.35 14.09 20.40
N VAL A 232 -6.77 13.02 19.83
CA VAL A 232 -7.56 11.96 19.19
C VAL A 232 -7.88 10.84 20.16
N VAL A 233 -6.90 10.38 20.94
CA VAL A 233 -7.09 9.30 21.92
C VAL A 233 -8.21 9.60 22.93
N PRO A 234 -8.31 10.82 23.50
CA PRO A 234 -9.42 11.17 24.40
C PRO A 234 -10.81 11.08 23.74
N LEU A 235 -10.88 11.24 22.42
CA LEU A 235 -12.13 11.22 21.64
C LEU A 235 -12.41 9.86 20.98
N LYS A 236 -11.50 8.87 21.14
CA LYS A 236 -11.57 7.57 20.46
C LYS A 236 -12.93 6.90 20.60
N ALA A 237 -13.44 6.79 21.82
CA ALA A 237 -14.72 6.11 22.07
C ALA A 237 -15.88 6.82 21.36
N ALA A 238 -15.93 8.15 21.43
CA ALA A 238 -16.95 8.95 20.77
C ALA A 238 -16.93 8.78 19.26
N VAL A 239 -15.73 8.79 18.66
CA VAL A 239 -15.56 8.60 17.20
C VAL A 239 -15.99 7.19 16.79
N VAL A 240 -15.53 6.14 17.48
CA VAL A 240 -15.88 4.75 17.19
C VAL A 240 -17.40 4.54 17.31
N ASN A 241 -18.03 5.03 18.38
CA ASN A 241 -19.47 4.90 18.58
C ASN A 241 -20.28 5.67 17.52
N GLY A 242 -19.83 6.87 17.14
CA GLY A 242 -20.46 7.66 16.09
C GLY A 242 -20.41 6.95 14.72
N LEU A 243 -19.24 6.40 14.35
CA LEU A 243 -19.06 5.64 13.11
C LEU A 243 -19.87 4.33 13.13
N GLN A 244 -19.89 3.61 14.27
CA GLN A 244 -20.68 2.38 14.40
C GLN A 244 -22.16 2.66 14.18
N ALA A 245 -22.70 3.72 14.78
CA ALA A 245 -24.09 4.11 14.59
C ALA A 245 -24.45 4.40 13.12
N VAL A 246 -23.51 4.97 12.35
CA VAL A 246 -23.69 5.17 10.90
C VAL A 246 -23.73 3.82 10.17
N ILE A 247 -22.80 2.92 10.45
CA ILE A 247 -22.71 1.59 9.84
C ILE A 247 -24.01 0.81 10.11
N ASP A 248 -24.43 0.72 11.37
CA ASP A 248 -25.64 0.00 11.78
C ASP A 248 -26.89 0.53 11.08
N ALA A 249 -27.03 1.86 10.99
CA ALA A 249 -28.17 2.48 10.32
C ALA A 249 -28.21 2.15 8.83
N ARG A 250 -27.06 2.10 8.16
CA ARG A 250 -26.92 1.77 6.74
C ARG A 250 -27.19 0.29 6.46
N GLU A 251 -26.71 -0.59 7.33
CA GLU A 251 -26.98 -2.03 7.23
C GLU A 251 -28.47 -2.34 7.39
N LYS A 252 -29.12 -1.75 8.40
CA LYS A 252 -30.59 -1.87 8.59
C LYS A 252 -31.38 -1.37 7.40
N ALA A 253 -30.92 -0.33 6.71
CA ALA A 253 -31.55 0.22 5.52
C ALA A 253 -31.29 -0.62 4.25
N GLY A 254 -30.53 -1.72 4.32
CA GLY A 254 -30.17 -2.54 3.17
C GLY A 254 -29.17 -1.89 2.20
N ASN A 255 -28.57 -0.77 2.58
CA ASN A 255 -27.63 0.01 1.76
C ASN A 255 -26.17 -0.45 1.93
N ALA A 256 -25.95 -1.61 2.57
CA ALA A 256 -24.61 -2.06 2.96
C ALA A 256 -23.83 -2.76 1.83
N THR A 257 -24.49 -3.16 0.73
CA THR A 257 -23.85 -3.98 -0.30
C THR A 257 -23.73 -3.26 -1.63
N LYS A 258 -22.50 -3.02 -2.07
CA LYS A 258 -22.22 -2.60 -3.45
C LYS A 258 -22.58 -3.73 -4.43
N ARG A 259 -23.00 -3.36 -5.65
CA ARG A 259 -23.30 -4.32 -6.71
C ARG A 259 -22.05 -5.10 -7.11
N ASP A 260 -22.15 -6.41 -7.17
CA ASP A 260 -21.09 -7.25 -7.75
C ASP A 260 -21.18 -7.24 -9.29
N ILE A 261 -20.14 -6.68 -9.92
CA ILE A 261 -20.01 -6.67 -11.38
C ILE A 261 -19.11 -7.80 -11.89
N TRP A 262 -18.41 -8.54 -11.00
CA TRP A 262 -17.40 -9.51 -11.38
C TRP A 262 -17.97 -10.88 -11.68
N THR A 263 -18.90 -11.38 -10.86
CA THR A 263 -19.53 -12.71 -11.05
C THR A 263 -20.02 -12.93 -12.49
N PRO A 264 -20.76 -11.99 -13.14
CA PRO A 264 -21.16 -12.18 -14.53
C PRO A 264 -20.03 -12.06 -15.56
N ARG A 265 -18.87 -11.50 -15.19
CA ARG A 265 -17.72 -11.32 -16.09
C ARG A 265 -16.76 -12.50 -16.05
N LEU A 266 -16.73 -13.23 -14.93
CA LEU A 266 -15.81 -14.35 -14.75
C LEU A 266 -16.29 -15.61 -15.50
N PHE A 267 -15.36 -16.50 -15.80
CA PHE A 267 -15.66 -17.84 -16.29
C PHE A 267 -14.68 -18.88 -15.74
N THR A 268 -15.13 -20.12 -15.72
CA THR A 268 -14.34 -21.27 -15.33
C THR A 268 -14.17 -22.19 -16.53
N ILE A 269 -12.98 -22.75 -16.72
CA ILE A 269 -12.74 -23.78 -17.73
C ILE A 269 -13.20 -25.12 -17.16
N ALA A 270 -14.05 -25.85 -17.89
CA ALA A 270 -14.49 -27.17 -17.46
C ALA A 270 -13.30 -28.15 -17.46
N PRO A 271 -13.20 -29.08 -16.49
CA PRO A 271 -12.07 -30.02 -16.42
C PRO A 271 -11.91 -30.90 -17.66
N ASN A 272 -12.99 -31.13 -18.40
CA ASN A 272 -13.02 -31.91 -19.64
C ASN A 272 -12.97 -31.06 -20.91
N ALA A 273 -12.72 -29.75 -20.79
CA ALA A 273 -12.60 -28.87 -21.94
C ALA A 273 -11.37 -29.24 -22.79
N ARG A 274 -11.46 -28.95 -24.10
CA ARG A 274 -10.29 -29.03 -24.98
C ARG A 274 -9.36 -27.86 -24.72
N ALA A 275 -8.43 -28.05 -23.80
CA ALA A 275 -7.46 -27.05 -23.38
C ALA A 275 -6.10 -27.68 -23.09
N SER A 276 -5.05 -26.88 -23.12
CA SER A 276 -3.67 -27.32 -22.87
C SER A 276 -3.23 -26.88 -21.47
N GLU A 277 -2.29 -27.61 -20.88
CA GLU A 277 -1.63 -27.15 -19.66
C GLU A 277 -0.90 -25.82 -19.91
N VAL A 278 -0.95 -24.94 -18.91
CA VAL A 278 -0.34 -23.62 -18.93
C VAL A 278 0.46 -23.38 -17.67
N GLY A 279 1.75 -23.07 -17.82
CA GLY A 279 2.62 -22.66 -16.71
C GLY A 279 2.31 -21.24 -16.26
N VAL A 280 2.03 -21.10 -14.96
CA VAL A 280 1.77 -19.82 -14.28
C VAL A 280 2.81 -19.59 -13.21
N GLY A 281 3.64 -18.56 -13.36
CA GLY A 281 4.64 -18.15 -12.39
C GLY A 281 4.05 -17.21 -11.32
N ILE A 282 4.39 -17.48 -10.08
CA ILE A 282 4.11 -16.60 -8.94
C ILE A 282 5.45 -16.11 -8.39
N TRP A 283 5.79 -14.89 -8.74
CA TRP A 283 7.02 -14.25 -8.26
C TRP A 283 6.68 -13.41 -7.04
N ASP A 284 6.85 -14.01 -5.85
CA ASP A 284 6.33 -13.48 -4.60
C ASP A 284 7.12 -13.97 -3.38
N SER A 285 6.56 -13.90 -2.19
CA SER A 285 7.14 -14.30 -0.90
C SER A 285 7.15 -15.82 -0.64
N GLY A 286 6.66 -16.62 -1.57
CA GLY A 286 6.58 -18.08 -1.50
C GLY A 286 5.17 -18.62 -1.57
N VAL A 287 5.04 -19.90 -2.01
CA VAL A 287 3.75 -20.55 -2.27
C VAL A 287 3.73 -21.94 -1.61
N ASP A 288 2.64 -22.25 -0.90
CA ASP A 288 2.34 -23.62 -0.47
C ASP A 288 1.90 -24.46 -1.68
N LEU A 289 2.87 -25.07 -2.34
CA LEU A 289 2.64 -25.88 -3.54
C LEU A 289 1.85 -27.17 -3.30
N ALA A 290 1.59 -27.55 -2.04
CA ALA A 290 0.74 -28.70 -1.74
C ALA A 290 -0.72 -28.46 -2.12
N LEU A 291 -1.12 -27.19 -2.21
CA LEU A 291 -2.49 -26.78 -2.56
C LEU A 291 -2.75 -26.71 -4.08
N PHE A 292 -1.70 -26.81 -4.90
CA PHE A 292 -1.76 -26.57 -6.34
C PHE A 292 -1.16 -27.71 -7.15
N LYS A 293 -1.42 -27.74 -8.45
CA LYS A 293 -0.70 -28.57 -9.39
C LYS A 293 0.59 -27.85 -9.80
N PRO A 294 1.77 -28.26 -9.33
CA PRO A 294 3.02 -27.57 -9.70
C PRO A 294 3.49 -27.96 -11.10
N THR A 295 4.36 -27.12 -11.69
CA THR A 295 5.20 -27.53 -12.83
C THR A 295 6.23 -28.56 -12.38
N ALA A 296 6.90 -29.23 -13.33
CA ALA A 296 7.93 -30.25 -13.01
C ALA A 296 9.09 -29.66 -12.17
N GLY A 297 9.50 -28.42 -12.46
CA GLY A 297 10.58 -27.74 -11.74
C GLY A 297 10.18 -27.13 -10.39
N ARG A 298 8.89 -27.09 -10.08
CA ARG A 298 8.28 -26.54 -8.85
C ARG A 298 8.57 -25.06 -8.57
N GLY A 299 9.84 -24.64 -8.51
CA GLY A 299 10.19 -23.24 -8.20
C GLY A 299 11.69 -23.00 -8.05
N ILE A 300 12.01 -21.73 -7.84
CA ILE A 300 13.32 -21.21 -7.45
C ILE A 300 13.14 -20.29 -6.24
N ALA A 301 14.11 -20.27 -5.32
CA ALA A 301 14.02 -19.46 -4.12
C ALA A 301 15.35 -18.79 -3.78
N PHE A 302 15.25 -17.58 -3.18
CA PHE A 302 16.37 -16.81 -2.64
C PHE A 302 16.06 -16.37 -1.22
N ASP A 303 17.05 -16.43 -0.33
CA ASP A 303 16.95 -15.95 1.04
C ASP A 303 16.93 -14.41 1.11
N ARG A 304 16.85 -13.85 2.32
CA ARG A 304 16.81 -12.40 2.55
C ARG A 304 18.10 -11.66 2.11
N GLU A 305 19.21 -12.37 1.98
CA GLU A 305 20.48 -11.86 1.48
C GLU A 305 20.68 -12.17 -0.01
N VAL A 306 19.59 -12.63 -0.65
CA VAL A 306 19.54 -12.99 -2.07
C VAL A 306 20.54 -14.10 -2.43
N ARG A 307 20.71 -15.08 -1.53
CA ARG A 307 21.42 -16.32 -1.81
C ARG A 307 20.41 -17.42 -2.18
N PRO A 308 20.79 -18.39 -3.03
CA PRO A 308 19.92 -19.51 -3.36
C PRO A 308 19.40 -20.23 -2.11
N SER A 309 18.10 -20.52 -2.08
CA SER A 309 17.40 -21.21 -1.00
C SER A 309 16.60 -22.37 -1.54
N LYS A 310 16.20 -23.31 -0.66
CA LYS A 310 15.26 -24.39 -0.96
C LYS A 310 13.81 -24.06 -0.54
N ASP A 311 13.62 -22.94 0.12
CA ASP A 311 12.36 -22.57 0.76
C ASP A 311 11.40 -21.96 -0.27
N LEU A 312 10.64 -22.81 -0.96
CA LEU A 312 9.61 -22.37 -1.91
C LEU A 312 8.37 -21.77 -1.23
N LEU A 313 8.17 -22.08 0.04
CA LEU A 313 7.29 -21.38 0.98
C LEU A 313 8.17 -20.81 2.09
N ARG A 314 7.92 -19.56 2.48
CA ARG A 314 8.66 -18.91 3.57
C ARG A 314 8.57 -19.74 4.85
N PRO A 315 9.69 -20.08 5.51
CA PRO A 315 9.63 -20.74 6.80
C PRO A 315 9.15 -19.78 7.89
N LEU A 316 8.32 -20.29 8.80
CA LEU A 316 7.88 -19.55 9.99
C LEU A 316 8.94 -19.56 11.10
N GLY A 317 9.94 -20.44 11.03
CA GLY A 317 10.99 -20.53 12.06
C GLY A 317 10.39 -20.76 13.45
N ASP A 318 10.87 -20.00 14.43
CA ASP A 318 10.40 -20.09 15.82
C ASP A 318 8.91 -19.75 15.99
N SER A 319 8.33 -19.00 15.06
CA SER A 319 6.91 -18.65 15.05
C SER A 319 6.00 -19.81 14.61
N GLN A 320 6.54 -20.96 14.18
CA GLN A 320 5.75 -22.12 13.73
C GLN A 320 4.76 -22.59 14.81
N ALA A 321 5.20 -22.65 16.07
CA ALA A 321 4.35 -23.04 17.19
C ALA A 321 3.19 -22.06 17.44
N ASN A 322 3.40 -20.76 17.13
CA ASN A 322 2.43 -19.69 17.33
C ASN A 322 1.57 -19.43 16.08
N TRP A 323 1.76 -20.19 14.99
CA TRP A 323 1.05 -19.96 13.73
C TRP A 323 -0.48 -19.88 13.88
N PRO A 324 -1.17 -20.75 14.66
CA PRO A 324 -2.62 -20.64 14.82
C PRO A 324 -3.05 -19.29 15.40
N GLN A 325 -2.29 -18.75 16.35
CA GLN A 325 -2.55 -17.43 16.95
C GLN A 325 -2.25 -16.30 15.95
N LEU A 326 -1.11 -16.35 15.26
CA LEU A 326 -0.73 -15.36 14.25
C LEU A 326 -1.74 -15.29 13.11
N LYS A 327 -2.23 -16.45 12.65
CA LYS A 327 -3.30 -16.54 11.65
C LYS A 327 -4.59 -15.85 12.13
N THR A 328 -4.97 -16.08 13.39
CA THR A 328 -6.13 -15.40 14.02
C THR A 328 -5.95 -13.89 14.05
N LEU A 329 -4.78 -13.42 14.46
CA LEU A 329 -4.48 -11.97 14.52
C LEU A 329 -4.46 -11.34 13.11
N LEU A 330 -3.90 -12.03 12.12
CA LEU A 330 -3.90 -11.58 10.73
C LEU A 330 -5.34 -11.48 10.18
N LYS A 331 -6.15 -12.51 10.38
CA LYS A 331 -7.57 -12.47 9.99
C LYS A 331 -8.32 -11.35 10.71
N GLY A 332 -8.10 -11.20 12.01
CA GLY A 332 -8.69 -10.11 12.79
C GLY A 332 -8.33 -8.73 12.28
N ALA A 333 -7.11 -8.53 11.77
CA ALA A 333 -6.70 -7.28 11.15
C ALA A 333 -7.47 -6.99 9.85
N MET A 334 -7.69 -8.01 9.03
CA MET A 334 -8.48 -7.88 7.81
C MET A 334 -9.97 -7.62 8.11
N ASP A 335 -10.51 -8.33 9.10
CA ASP A 335 -11.90 -8.15 9.54
C ASP A 335 -12.13 -6.74 10.10
N LEU A 336 -11.21 -6.21 10.90
CA LEU A 336 -11.31 -4.82 11.40
C LEU A 336 -11.23 -3.79 10.26
N GLN A 337 -10.41 -4.04 9.26
CA GLN A 337 -10.34 -3.17 8.07
C GLN A 337 -11.69 -3.12 7.34
N ALA A 338 -12.44 -4.21 7.34
CA ALA A 338 -13.80 -4.30 6.80
C ALA A 338 -14.89 -3.89 7.82
N ALA A 339 -14.52 -3.48 9.04
CA ALA A 339 -15.38 -3.21 10.19
C ALA A 339 -16.30 -4.39 10.58
N LEU A 340 -15.81 -5.61 10.42
CA LEU A 340 -16.48 -6.82 10.87
C LEU A 340 -16.11 -7.10 12.34
N ASP A 341 -17.12 -7.30 13.19
CA ASP A 341 -16.91 -7.66 14.62
C ASP A 341 -16.88 -9.18 14.80
N THR A 342 -15.90 -9.83 14.17
CA THR A 342 -15.66 -11.27 14.31
C THR A 342 -14.94 -11.60 15.61
N GLU A 343 -14.89 -12.89 15.96
CA GLU A 343 -14.08 -13.34 17.09
C GLU A 343 -12.59 -13.04 16.88
N ASP A 344 -12.07 -13.20 15.66
CA ASP A 344 -10.69 -12.90 15.30
C ASP A 344 -10.40 -11.39 15.45
N ALA A 345 -11.34 -10.52 15.04
CA ALA A 345 -11.24 -9.08 15.24
C ALA A 345 -11.19 -8.70 16.73
N ARG A 346 -12.05 -9.34 17.55
CA ARG A 346 -12.05 -9.12 19.03
C ARG A 346 -10.76 -9.59 19.67
N ARG A 347 -10.21 -10.73 19.25
CA ARG A 347 -8.90 -11.24 19.73
C ARG A 347 -7.76 -10.29 19.40
N LEU A 348 -7.75 -9.73 18.20
CA LEU A 348 -6.74 -8.71 17.83
C LEU A 348 -6.90 -7.44 18.70
N LYS A 349 -8.12 -6.93 18.86
CA LYS A 349 -8.38 -5.76 19.74
C LYS A 349 -7.86 -6.01 21.16
N GLN A 350 -8.12 -7.18 21.70
CA GLN A 350 -7.64 -7.57 23.03
C GLN A 350 -6.11 -7.66 23.08
N ALA A 351 -5.47 -8.28 22.11
CA ALA A 351 -4.02 -8.37 22.03
C ALA A 351 -3.38 -6.98 21.99
N VAL A 352 -3.88 -6.08 21.14
CA VAL A 352 -3.39 -4.70 21.05
C VAL A 352 -3.65 -3.90 22.33
N ALA A 353 -4.81 -4.09 22.98
CA ALA A 353 -5.16 -3.38 24.21
C ALA A 353 -4.25 -3.74 25.40
N THR A 354 -3.71 -4.96 25.44
CA THR A 354 -2.83 -5.46 26.49
C THR A 354 -1.35 -5.38 26.14
N LEU A 355 -1.02 -4.92 24.94
CA LEU A 355 0.35 -4.85 24.42
C LEU A 355 1.15 -3.81 25.21
N LYS A 356 2.32 -4.22 25.70
CA LYS A 356 3.28 -3.32 26.35
C LYS A 356 4.28 -2.78 25.32
N PRO A 357 4.86 -1.57 25.54
CA PRO A 357 5.80 -0.97 24.58
C PRO A 357 6.94 -1.89 24.17
N GLU A 358 7.54 -2.63 25.13
CA GLU A 358 8.64 -3.56 24.88
C GLU A 358 8.27 -4.78 24.01
N GLN A 359 6.99 -5.07 23.85
CA GLN A 359 6.48 -6.19 23.04
C GLN A 359 6.13 -5.78 21.61
N VAL A 360 6.08 -4.47 21.33
CA VAL A 360 5.57 -3.93 20.07
C VAL A 360 6.39 -4.40 18.86
N LYS A 361 7.72 -4.38 18.99
CA LYS A 361 8.61 -4.83 17.89
C LYS A 361 8.35 -6.28 17.51
N GLN A 362 8.33 -7.18 18.50
CA GLN A 362 8.07 -8.59 18.25
C GLN A 362 6.69 -8.80 17.64
N PHE A 363 5.66 -8.16 18.19
CA PHE A 363 4.29 -8.25 17.66
C PHE A 363 4.20 -7.80 16.20
N GLN A 364 4.85 -6.70 15.84
CA GLN A 364 4.86 -6.20 14.46
C GLN A 364 5.66 -7.10 13.52
N GLU A 365 6.80 -7.62 13.95
CA GLU A 365 7.64 -8.53 13.17
C GLU A 365 6.93 -9.88 12.93
N GLU A 366 6.23 -10.41 13.93
CA GLU A 366 5.44 -11.65 13.79
C GLU A 366 4.25 -11.45 12.84
N LEU A 367 3.52 -10.34 12.92
CA LEU A 367 2.46 -10.02 11.96
C LEU A 367 3.03 -9.80 10.55
N GLY A 368 4.19 -9.16 10.44
CA GLY A 368 4.91 -9.01 9.17
C GLY A 368 5.30 -10.36 8.56
N LEU A 369 5.81 -11.26 9.39
CA LEU A 369 6.12 -12.64 8.99
C LEU A 369 4.87 -13.38 8.52
N ALA A 370 3.77 -13.30 9.28
CA ALA A 370 2.49 -13.92 8.92
C ALA A 370 1.96 -13.40 7.59
N GLY A 371 2.04 -12.09 7.36
CA GLY A 371 1.67 -11.46 6.09
C GLY A 371 2.48 -12.01 4.92
N LEU A 372 3.81 -12.05 5.04
CA LEU A 372 4.68 -12.59 3.98
C LEU A 372 4.52 -14.10 3.79
N TYR A 373 4.30 -14.87 4.86
CA TYR A 373 4.06 -16.31 4.79
C TYR A 373 2.80 -16.64 3.97
N THR A 374 1.75 -15.82 4.08
CA THR A 374 0.46 -16.08 3.46
C THR A 374 0.32 -15.48 2.06
N HIS A 375 1.03 -14.37 1.77
CA HIS A 375 0.76 -13.52 0.62
C HIS A 375 0.89 -14.25 -0.73
N GLY A 376 2.01 -14.91 -1.00
CA GLY A 376 2.22 -15.58 -2.29
C GLY A 376 1.27 -16.76 -2.52
N THR A 377 0.86 -17.48 -1.47
CA THR A 377 -0.16 -18.56 -1.58
C THR A 377 -1.53 -17.97 -1.92
N HIS A 378 -1.90 -16.85 -1.29
CA HIS A 378 -3.14 -16.15 -1.58
C HIS A 378 -3.18 -15.67 -3.05
N VAL A 379 -2.10 -15.06 -3.52
CA VAL A 379 -1.92 -14.63 -4.91
C VAL A 379 -2.01 -15.81 -5.88
N ALA A 380 -1.37 -16.96 -5.56
CA ALA A 380 -1.42 -18.17 -6.39
C ALA A 380 -2.85 -18.69 -6.54
N GLY A 381 -3.62 -18.73 -5.45
CA GLY A 381 -5.02 -19.16 -5.48
C GLY A 381 -5.85 -18.35 -6.48
N ILE A 382 -5.70 -17.01 -6.47
CA ILE A 382 -6.40 -16.13 -7.42
C ILE A 382 -5.92 -16.39 -8.86
N ALA A 383 -4.61 -16.52 -9.05
CA ALA A 383 -4.02 -16.67 -10.39
C ALA A 383 -4.44 -17.96 -11.11
N VAL A 384 -4.88 -18.99 -10.37
CA VAL A 384 -5.31 -20.27 -10.98
C VAL A 384 -6.81 -20.57 -10.80
N GLU A 385 -7.56 -19.69 -10.17
CA GLU A 385 -8.99 -19.88 -9.89
C GLU A 385 -9.78 -20.24 -11.15
N GLY A 386 -10.54 -21.37 -11.11
CA GLY A 386 -11.35 -21.82 -12.23
C GLY A 386 -10.56 -22.21 -13.49
N ASN A 387 -9.25 -22.52 -13.35
CA ASN A 387 -8.42 -23.04 -14.44
C ASN A 387 -7.75 -24.38 -14.04
N PRO A 388 -8.37 -25.53 -14.29
CA PRO A 388 -7.83 -26.84 -13.93
C PRO A 388 -6.56 -27.24 -14.71
N PHE A 389 -6.23 -26.51 -15.77
CA PHE A 389 -5.06 -26.72 -16.62
C PHE A 389 -3.84 -25.90 -16.18
N ALA A 390 -4.00 -24.98 -15.21
CA ALA A 390 -2.89 -24.21 -14.69
C ALA A 390 -1.88 -25.09 -13.92
N ARG A 391 -0.59 -24.80 -14.11
CA ARG A 391 0.54 -25.41 -13.39
C ARG A 391 1.35 -24.33 -12.73
N VAL A 392 1.41 -24.32 -11.40
CA VAL A 392 2.06 -23.29 -10.62
C VAL A 392 3.57 -23.49 -10.56
N TYR A 393 4.32 -22.44 -10.80
CA TYR A 393 5.74 -22.33 -10.54
C TYR A 393 5.98 -21.14 -9.61
N THR A 394 6.71 -21.31 -8.52
CA THR A 394 7.01 -20.19 -7.62
C THR A 394 8.43 -19.67 -7.81
N ALA A 395 8.58 -18.34 -7.85
CA ALA A 395 9.85 -17.67 -7.64
C ALA A 395 9.78 -16.94 -6.29
N THR A 396 10.42 -17.52 -5.29
CA THR A 396 10.31 -17.06 -3.90
C THR A 396 11.45 -16.11 -3.54
N MET A 397 11.07 -14.90 -3.10
CA MET A 397 11.98 -13.93 -2.52
C MET A 397 11.66 -13.80 -1.02
N LEU A 398 12.57 -14.20 -0.15
CA LEU A 398 12.39 -14.11 1.29
C LEU A 398 12.70 -12.69 1.79
N TRP A 399 11.86 -11.72 1.42
CA TRP A 399 11.98 -10.33 1.85
C TRP A 399 12.01 -10.18 3.38
N GLU A 400 12.66 -9.12 3.86
CA GLU A 400 12.78 -8.85 5.29
C GLU A 400 11.42 -8.51 5.92
N HIS A 401 11.12 -9.13 7.05
CA HIS A 401 9.93 -8.89 7.87
C HIS A 401 10.27 -8.19 9.19
N ARG A 402 11.55 -8.14 9.55
CA ARG A 402 12.01 -7.53 10.78
C ARG A 402 12.20 -6.03 10.59
N SER A 403 12.15 -5.32 11.70
CA SER A 403 12.32 -3.87 11.74
C SER A 403 13.72 -3.42 11.28
N GLU A 404 14.74 -4.26 11.54
CA GLU A 404 16.10 -4.03 11.06
C GLU A 404 16.25 -4.53 9.62
N PRO A 405 16.42 -3.63 8.64
CA PRO A 405 16.60 -4.03 7.25
C PRO A 405 17.99 -4.63 7.02
N VAL A 406 18.12 -5.45 5.99
CA VAL A 406 19.43 -5.88 5.50
C VAL A 406 20.20 -4.64 5.02
N LYS A 407 21.49 -4.53 5.41
CA LYS A 407 22.32 -3.39 4.99
C LYS A 407 22.47 -3.39 3.47
N PRO A 408 22.05 -2.32 2.78
CA PRO A 408 22.19 -2.25 1.33
C PRO A 408 23.65 -2.00 0.96
N THR A 409 24.15 -2.78 0.01
CA THR A 409 25.51 -2.68 -0.54
C THR A 409 25.45 -2.89 -2.05
N GLU A 410 26.46 -2.43 -2.76
CA GLU A 410 26.57 -2.69 -4.21
C GLU A 410 26.62 -4.19 -4.51
N GLU A 411 27.31 -4.97 -3.67
CA GLU A 411 27.36 -6.43 -3.80
C GLU A 411 25.97 -7.07 -3.68
N LEU A 412 25.15 -6.62 -2.70
CA LEU A 412 23.79 -7.11 -2.53
C LEU A 412 22.92 -6.73 -3.75
N SER A 413 23.00 -5.49 -4.25
CA SER A 413 22.24 -5.07 -5.43
C SER A 413 22.68 -5.83 -6.69
N ARG A 414 23.98 -6.10 -6.86
CA ARG A 414 24.47 -6.95 -7.98
C ARG A 414 23.98 -8.41 -7.85
N ARG A 415 23.94 -8.94 -6.64
CA ARG A 415 23.38 -10.29 -6.35
C ARG A 415 21.88 -10.34 -6.66
N THR A 416 21.15 -9.29 -6.28
CA THR A 416 19.71 -9.14 -6.62
C THR A 416 19.50 -9.07 -8.14
N ALA A 417 20.34 -8.29 -8.84
CA ALA A 417 20.31 -8.19 -10.28
C ALA A 417 20.56 -9.55 -10.97
N GLU A 418 21.49 -10.34 -10.44
CA GLU A 418 21.77 -11.68 -10.95
C GLU A 418 20.61 -12.66 -10.63
N ALA A 419 20.04 -12.58 -9.43
CA ALA A 419 18.86 -13.39 -9.09
C ALA A 419 17.68 -13.10 -10.02
N TYR A 420 17.43 -11.86 -10.42
CA TYR A 420 16.38 -11.53 -11.40
C TYR A 420 16.60 -12.22 -12.74
N LYS A 421 17.82 -12.25 -13.24
CA LYS A 421 18.17 -12.98 -14.48
C LYS A 421 17.92 -14.47 -14.33
N GLN A 422 18.37 -15.07 -13.23
CA GLN A 422 18.19 -16.51 -12.95
C GLN A 422 16.71 -16.86 -12.82
N ILE A 423 15.92 -16.04 -12.16
CA ILE A 423 14.47 -16.21 -12.02
C ILE A 423 13.80 -16.20 -13.40
N VAL A 424 14.06 -15.18 -14.22
CA VAL A 424 13.44 -15.08 -15.55
C VAL A 424 13.94 -16.21 -16.46
N GLN A 425 15.22 -16.60 -16.37
CA GLN A 425 15.71 -17.76 -17.11
C GLN A 425 14.99 -19.04 -16.70
N SER A 426 14.75 -19.24 -15.38
CA SER A 426 14.00 -20.40 -14.89
C SER A 426 12.55 -20.42 -15.42
N PHE A 427 11.91 -19.26 -15.57
CA PHE A 427 10.57 -19.16 -16.18
C PHE A 427 10.58 -19.62 -17.65
N LYS A 428 11.62 -19.24 -18.41
CA LYS A 428 11.81 -19.67 -19.81
C LYS A 428 12.04 -21.18 -19.89
N ASP A 429 12.90 -21.72 -19.03
CA ASP A 429 13.21 -23.16 -18.98
C ASP A 429 11.97 -24.00 -18.64
N GLN A 430 11.07 -23.48 -17.78
CA GLN A 430 9.80 -24.09 -17.44
C GLN A 430 8.67 -23.76 -18.45
N LYS A 431 8.97 -23.02 -19.52
CA LYS A 431 8.02 -22.64 -20.58
C LYS A 431 6.76 -21.96 -20.02
N LEU A 432 6.94 -21.12 -18.99
CA LEU A 432 5.81 -20.37 -18.43
C LEU A 432 5.24 -19.42 -19.47
N ARG A 433 3.94 -19.19 -19.43
CA ARG A 433 3.26 -18.26 -20.35
C ARG A 433 2.84 -16.98 -19.64
N VAL A 434 2.63 -17.03 -18.34
CA VAL A 434 2.21 -15.90 -17.51
C VAL A 434 2.99 -15.91 -16.22
N VAL A 435 3.42 -14.72 -15.75
CA VAL A 435 4.05 -14.53 -14.45
C VAL A 435 3.37 -13.37 -13.74
N ASN A 436 2.89 -13.59 -12.51
CA ASN A 436 2.36 -12.54 -11.65
C ASN A 436 3.42 -12.05 -10.66
N MET A 437 3.50 -10.72 -10.51
CA MET A 437 4.41 -10.00 -9.60
C MET A 437 3.58 -9.06 -8.73
N SER A 438 3.19 -9.54 -7.54
CA SER A 438 2.40 -8.75 -6.59
C SER A 438 3.30 -7.99 -5.61
N TRP A 439 4.32 -7.30 -6.12
CA TRP A 439 5.30 -6.54 -5.35
C TRP A 439 5.83 -5.35 -6.14
N ARG A 440 6.38 -4.38 -5.41
CA ARG A 440 7.02 -3.20 -5.98
C ARG A 440 7.98 -2.54 -4.99
N TYR A 441 8.89 -1.70 -5.46
CA TYR A 441 9.69 -0.79 -4.67
C TYR A 441 10.31 0.31 -5.54
N GLY A 442 10.88 1.34 -4.91
CA GLY A 442 11.55 2.47 -5.56
C GLY A 442 12.84 2.83 -4.82
N ALA A 443 13.56 3.85 -5.31
CA ALA A 443 14.82 4.30 -4.72
C ALA A 443 14.67 4.77 -3.26
N SER A 444 13.53 5.33 -2.89
CA SER A 444 13.24 5.78 -1.52
C SER A 444 13.36 4.67 -0.46
N ALA A 445 13.09 3.40 -0.84
CA ALA A 445 13.30 2.27 0.06
C ALA A 445 14.78 2.11 0.46
N TYR A 446 15.70 2.36 -0.47
CA TYR A 446 17.13 2.34 -0.21
C TYR A 446 17.58 3.48 0.70
N GLU A 447 17.01 4.69 0.52
CA GLU A 447 17.33 5.81 1.42
C GLU A 447 17.01 5.48 2.87
N GLY A 448 15.85 4.85 3.15
CA GLY A 448 15.46 4.40 4.49
C GLY A 448 16.42 3.36 5.07
N MET A 449 16.79 2.35 4.27
CA MET A 449 17.73 1.31 4.71
C MET A 449 19.15 1.87 4.96
N LEU A 450 19.63 2.75 4.11
CA LEU A 450 20.92 3.43 4.27
C LEU A 450 20.92 4.32 5.53
N ALA A 451 19.80 5.03 5.77
CA ALA A 451 19.63 5.84 6.97
C ALA A 451 19.70 4.98 8.24
N TRP A 452 19.00 3.85 8.26
CA TRP A 452 19.03 2.90 9.38
C TRP A 452 20.48 2.49 9.75
N HIS A 453 21.29 2.21 8.75
CA HIS A 453 22.68 1.76 8.92
C HIS A 453 23.71 2.91 8.98
N ASN A 454 23.25 4.16 9.03
CA ASN A 454 24.09 5.36 9.02
C ASN A 454 25.12 5.37 7.86
N VAL A 455 24.68 4.99 6.67
CA VAL A 455 25.47 5.00 5.44
C VAL A 455 25.19 6.28 4.66
N GLY A 456 26.26 6.93 4.15
CA GLY A 456 26.23 8.24 3.53
C GLY A 456 26.46 9.37 4.55
N ALA A 457 27.42 10.27 4.27
CA ALA A 457 27.84 11.32 5.19
C ALA A 457 26.76 12.40 5.40
N ASN A 458 25.86 12.56 4.43
CA ASN A 458 24.77 13.53 4.45
C ASN A 458 23.57 13.01 3.64
N PRO A 459 22.40 13.66 3.73
CA PRO A 459 21.20 13.20 3.02
C PRO A 459 21.33 13.14 1.51
N GLU A 460 22.06 14.07 0.91
CA GLU A 460 22.22 14.12 -0.55
C GLU A 460 23.13 12.97 -1.04
N GLU A 461 24.24 12.70 -0.36
CA GLU A 461 25.07 11.53 -0.65
C GLU A 461 24.30 10.21 -0.48
N ARG A 462 23.47 10.13 0.57
CA ARG A 462 22.61 8.96 0.81
C ARG A 462 21.61 8.75 -0.32
N LYS A 463 20.98 9.82 -0.79
CA LYS A 463 20.06 9.80 -1.92
C LYS A 463 20.78 9.34 -3.21
N GLN A 464 21.98 9.88 -3.49
CA GLN A 464 22.77 9.48 -4.65
C GLN A 464 23.14 8.00 -4.60
N LEU A 465 23.59 7.51 -3.44
CA LEU A 465 23.91 6.10 -3.24
C LEU A 465 22.66 5.21 -3.39
N ALA A 466 21.52 5.62 -2.82
CA ALA A 466 20.25 4.91 -2.99
C ALA A 466 19.88 4.75 -4.47
N ARG A 467 20.01 5.81 -5.26
CA ARG A 467 19.76 5.77 -6.71
C ARG A 467 20.73 4.85 -7.45
N GLN A 468 22.01 4.86 -7.09
CA GLN A 468 23.00 3.98 -7.72
C GLN A 468 22.65 2.50 -7.46
N LEU A 469 22.38 2.15 -6.22
CA LEU A 469 22.00 0.79 -5.84
C LEU A 469 20.69 0.35 -6.50
N PHE A 470 19.68 1.20 -6.47
CA PHE A 470 18.39 0.95 -7.11
C PHE A 470 18.53 0.80 -8.63
N ALA A 471 19.36 1.62 -9.29
CA ALA A 471 19.55 1.56 -10.74
C ALA A 471 20.11 0.20 -11.19
N ILE A 472 21.03 -0.40 -10.43
CA ILE A 472 21.58 -1.74 -10.72
C ILE A 472 20.44 -2.77 -10.83
N GLU A 473 19.52 -2.77 -9.87
CA GLU A 473 18.43 -3.73 -9.82
C GLU A 473 17.32 -3.40 -10.83
N ARG A 474 16.96 -2.11 -10.94
CA ARG A 474 15.95 -1.63 -11.90
C ARG A 474 16.31 -2.04 -13.33
N ASP A 475 17.56 -1.76 -13.74
CA ASP A 475 18.00 -2.00 -15.10
C ASP A 475 18.12 -3.50 -15.39
N ALA A 476 18.58 -4.29 -14.43
CA ALA A 476 18.63 -5.75 -14.53
C ALA A 476 17.23 -6.37 -14.64
N LEU A 477 16.28 -5.93 -13.79
CA LEU A 477 14.90 -6.42 -13.83
C LEU A 477 14.22 -6.07 -15.17
N ARG A 478 14.40 -4.83 -15.64
CA ARG A 478 13.88 -4.40 -16.96
C ARG A 478 14.43 -5.27 -18.08
N GLN A 479 15.74 -5.50 -18.12
CA GLN A 479 16.40 -6.35 -19.13
C GLN A 479 15.94 -7.81 -19.04
N ALA A 480 15.83 -8.35 -17.82
CA ALA A 480 15.37 -9.71 -17.62
C ALA A 480 13.93 -9.91 -18.17
N ILE A 481 12.99 -9.05 -17.79
CA ILE A 481 11.61 -9.11 -18.31
C ILE A 481 11.58 -8.96 -19.86
N ALA A 482 12.31 -7.99 -20.40
CA ALA A 482 12.38 -7.76 -21.83
C ALA A 482 12.99 -8.94 -22.62
N SER A 483 13.86 -9.75 -21.99
CA SER A 483 14.49 -10.92 -22.60
C SER A 483 13.57 -12.13 -22.74
N ALA A 484 12.34 -12.06 -22.23
CA ALA A 484 11.35 -13.14 -22.23
C ALA A 484 10.03 -12.70 -22.90
N PRO A 485 10.05 -12.32 -24.21
CA PRO A 485 8.86 -11.82 -24.90
C PRO A 485 7.74 -12.87 -25.04
N GLU A 486 8.06 -14.15 -24.85
CA GLU A 486 7.14 -15.28 -24.84
C GLU A 486 6.34 -15.44 -23.55
N ILE A 487 6.68 -14.65 -22.51
CA ILE A 487 6.03 -14.64 -21.20
C ILE A 487 5.30 -13.31 -20.98
N LEU A 488 4.03 -13.36 -20.63
CA LEU A 488 3.30 -12.18 -20.18
C LEU A 488 3.53 -11.99 -18.67
N PHE A 489 4.16 -10.88 -18.31
CA PHE A 489 4.30 -10.46 -16.92
C PHE A 489 3.13 -9.57 -16.52
N VAL A 490 2.63 -9.73 -15.29
CA VAL A 490 1.54 -8.93 -14.72
C VAL A 490 1.96 -8.42 -13.36
N ALA A 491 1.93 -7.11 -13.15
CA ALA A 491 2.37 -6.47 -11.92
C ALA A 491 1.23 -5.72 -11.22
N GLY A 492 1.20 -5.75 -9.89
CA GLY A 492 0.39 -4.85 -9.10
C GLY A 492 0.97 -3.43 -9.11
N SER A 493 0.11 -2.40 -9.19
CA SER A 493 0.57 -1.01 -9.27
C SER A 493 1.14 -0.47 -7.96
N GLY A 494 0.64 -0.92 -6.82
CA GLY A 494 0.98 -0.44 -5.47
C GLY A 494 -0.26 -0.03 -4.67
N ASN A 495 -0.09 0.19 -3.37
CA ASN A 495 -1.19 0.44 -2.43
C ASN A 495 -1.01 1.76 -1.64
N GLU A 496 -0.33 2.74 -2.22
CA GLU A 496 0.00 4.01 -1.57
C GLU A 496 -0.85 5.17 -2.06
N ASP A 497 -1.76 4.92 -3.01
CA ASP A 497 -2.59 5.95 -3.61
C ASP A 497 -1.74 7.14 -4.14
N ASN A 498 -0.60 6.83 -4.75
CA ASN A 498 0.37 7.75 -5.33
C ASN A 498 0.66 7.41 -6.80
N SER A 499 1.51 8.17 -7.46
CA SER A 499 1.91 7.94 -8.84
C SER A 499 3.11 7.00 -8.93
N ALA A 500 2.94 5.86 -9.59
CA ALA A 500 4.03 4.93 -9.88
C ALA A 500 5.13 5.57 -10.75
N ASP A 501 4.75 6.53 -11.62
CA ASP A 501 5.69 7.27 -12.48
C ASP A 501 6.52 8.26 -11.65
N PHE A 502 5.89 8.99 -10.73
CA PHE A 502 6.54 10.00 -9.88
C PHE A 502 7.51 9.35 -8.88
N GLU A 503 7.15 8.19 -8.34
CA GLU A 503 7.95 7.40 -7.40
C GLU A 503 8.94 6.45 -8.10
N GLU A 504 8.87 6.34 -9.42
CA GLU A 504 9.70 5.43 -10.24
C GLU A 504 9.63 3.97 -9.78
N TYR A 505 8.45 3.48 -9.39
CA TYR A 505 8.29 2.11 -8.89
C TYR A 505 8.60 1.05 -9.94
N ILE A 506 9.31 -0.01 -9.52
CA ILE A 506 9.55 -1.21 -10.32
C ILE A 506 8.85 -2.43 -9.71
N PRO A 507 8.32 -3.36 -10.54
CA PRO A 507 8.21 -3.32 -12.00
C PRO A 507 7.06 -2.43 -12.52
N ALA A 508 6.21 -1.87 -11.63
CA ALA A 508 4.97 -1.19 -11.96
C ALA A 508 5.13 -0.03 -12.96
N GLY A 509 6.22 0.72 -12.89
CA GLY A 509 6.52 1.85 -13.77
C GLY A 509 7.19 1.46 -15.11
N PHE A 510 7.42 0.17 -15.39
CA PHE A 510 8.03 -0.23 -16.65
C PHE A 510 7.02 -0.22 -17.80
N ASN A 511 7.38 0.43 -18.89
CA ASN A 511 6.67 0.34 -20.15
C ASN A 511 7.33 -0.73 -21.04
N LEU A 512 6.86 -1.97 -20.96
CA LEU A 512 7.36 -3.11 -21.73
C LEU A 512 6.20 -3.79 -22.49
N PRO A 513 6.44 -4.31 -23.71
CA PRO A 513 5.38 -4.92 -24.52
C PRO A 513 4.79 -6.20 -23.92
N ASN A 514 5.55 -6.89 -23.06
CA ASN A 514 5.17 -8.11 -22.38
C ASN A 514 4.87 -7.91 -20.88
N LEU A 515 4.58 -6.68 -20.45
CA LEU A 515 4.19 -6.35 -19.08
C LEU A 515 2.84 -5.62 -19.06
N LEU A 516 1.97 -6.00 -18.12
CA LEU A 516 0.73 -5.31 -17.78
C LEU A 516 0.76 -4.91 -16.31
N THR A 517 0.56 -3.63 -16.03
CA THR A 517 0.42 -3.12 -14.66
C THR A 517 -1.05 -2.91 -14.33
N VAL A 518 -1.48 -3.38 -13.14
CA VAL A 518 -2.88 -3.51 -12.75
C VAL A 518 -3.16 -2.73 -11.47
N GLY A 519 -4.15 -1.84 -11.53
CA GLY A 519 -4.72 -1.13 -10.39
C GLY A 519 -5.87 -1.90 -9.75
N ALA A 520 -6.23 -1.50 -8.54
CA ALA A 520 -7.29 -2.14 -7.76
C ALA A 520 -8.59 -1.34 -7.80
N VAL A 521 -9.69 -2.05 -8.03
CA VAL A 521 -11.06 -1.58 -7.81
C VAL A 521 -11.78 -2.51 -6.83
N ASP A 522 -12.96 -2.11 -6.37
CA ASP A 522 -13.80 -2.94 -5.53
C ASP A 522 -14.78 -3.82 -6.35
N LYS A 523 -15.71 -4.48 -5.66
CA LYS A 523 -16.69 -5.35 -6.30
C LYS A 523 -17.67 -4.62 -7.23
N ALA A 524 -17.82 -3.30 -7.10
CA ALA A 524 -18.64 -2.47 -7.99
C ALA A 524 -17.86 -1.90 -9.18
N GLY A 525 -16.54 -2.10 -9.21
CA GLY A 525 -15.65 -1.53 -10.22
C GLY A 525 -15.19 -0.11 -9.91
N GLU A 526 -15.42 0.36 -8.69
CA GLU A 526 -14.95 1.67 -8.23
C GLU A 526 -13.50 1.56 -7.75
N GLU A 527 -12.67 2.54 -8.11
CA GLU A 527 -11.26 2.54 -7.73
C GLU A 527 -11.10 2.61 -6.21
N THR A 528 -10.32 1.67 -5.65
CA THR A 528 -10.07 1.64 -4.21
C THR A 528 -9.28 2.88 -3.75
N SER A 529 -9.45 3.25 -2.48
CA SER A 529 -8.76 4.41 -1.92
C SER A 529 -7.23 4.29 -1.94
N PHE A 530 -6.70 3.08 -1.94
CA PHE A 530 -5.27 2.78 -1.87
C PHE A 530 -4.60 2.55 -3.23
N SER A 531 -5.34 2.31 -4.32
CA SER A 531 -4.74 1.91 -5.61
C SER A 531 -3.78 2.98 -6.14
N THR A 532 -2.49 2.63 -6.26
CA THR A 532 -1.49 3.44 -6.96
C THR A 532 -1.84 3.50 -8.45
N PHE A 533 -1.63 4.64 -9.06
CA PHE A 533 -1.96 4.93 -10.47
C PHE A 533 -0.70 5.33 -11.24
N GLY A 534 -0.84 5.58 -12.53
CA GLY A 534 0.26 6.02 -13.40
C GLY A 534 -0.03 5.68 -14.86
N LYS A 535 0.85 6.16 -15.76
CA LYS A 535 0.72 5.94 -17.21
C LYS A 535 0.81 4.47 -17.61
N THR A 536 1.53 3.69 -16.83
CA THR A 536 1.72 2.24 -17.03
C THR A 536 0.58 1.40 -16.45
N VAL A 537 -0.27 1.97 -15.58
CA VAL A 537 -1.43 1.27 -15.02
C VAL A 537 -2.55 1.26 -16.05
N VAL A 538 -2.59 0.21 -16.86
CA VAL A 538 -3.45 0.13 -18.06
C VAL A 538 -4.71 -0.70 -17.85
N LEU A 539 -4.80 -1.48 -16.78
CA LEU A 539 -5.94 -2.33 -16.43
C LEU A 539 -6.27 -2.23 -14.94
N HIS A 540 -7.50 -2.58 -14.61
CA HIS A 540 -8.00 -2.65 -13.24
C HIS A 540 -8.82 -3.94 -13.04
N ALA A 541 -8.67 -4.54 -11.86
CA ALA A 541 -9.42 -5.72 -11.45
C ALA A 541 -9.83 -5.60 -9.97
N ASN A 542 -10.71 -6.50 -9.50
CA ASN A 542 -11.09 -6.49 -8.09
C ASN A 542 -9.86 -6.71 -7.19
N GLY A 543 -9.59 -5.75 -6.35
CA GLY A 543 -8.50 -5.80 -5.36
C GLY A 543 -9.00 -5.51 -3.94
N PHE A 544 -10.31 -5.58 -3.68
CA PHE A 544 -10.88 -5.31 -2.36
C PHE A 544 -11.66 -6.52 -1.86
N GLU A 545 -11.34 -7.00 -0.67
CA GLU A 545 -11.93 -8.19 -0.02
C GLU A 545 -11.96 -9.43 -0.94
N VAL A 546 -10.87 -9.71 -1.62
CA VAL A 546 -10.75 -10.85 -2.51
C VAL A 546 -10.41 -12.10 -1.70
N GLU A 547 -11.29 -13.10 -1.74
CA GLU A 547 -11.09 -14.36 -1.03
C GLU A 547 -10.13 -15.29 -1.78
N SER A 548 -9.15 -15.87 -1.07
CA SER A 548 -8.27 -16.90 -1.61
C SER A 548 -7.65 -17.75 -0.50
N LEU A 549 -6.74 -18.66 -0.89
CA LEU A 549 -6.14 -19.68 -0.02
C LEU A 549 -4.99 -19.11 0.82
N LEU A 550 -4.88 -19.57 2.05
CA LEU A 550 -3.67 -19.48 2.87
C LEU A 550 -2.90 -20.81 2.85
N PRO A 551 -1.61 -20.82 3.23
CA PRO A 551 -0.89 -22.06 3.48
C PRO A 551 -1.66 -22.97 4.44
N GLY A 552 -1.82 -24.25 4.06
CA GLY A 552 -2.67 -25.21 4.76
C GLY A 552 -4.13 -25.27 4.29
N GLY A 553 -4.57 -24.37 3.38
CA GLY A 553 -5.86 -24.47 2.68
C GLY A 553 -7.02 -23.64 3.23
N ASP A 554 -6.83 -22.93 4.34
CA ASP A 554 -7.83 -21.97 4.85
C ASP A 554 -8.07 -20.85 3.83
N ARG A 555 -9.26 -20.25 3.85
CA ARG A 555 -9.61 -19.11 2.99
C ARG A 555 -9.75 -17.83 3.79
N VAL A 556 -9.19 -16.75 3.28
CA VAL A 556 -9.26 -15.42 3.87
C VAL A 556 -9.39 -14.37 2.77
N LYS A 557 -10.04 -13.24 3.08
CA LYS A 557 -10.14 -12.09 2.19
C LYS A 557 -8.98 -11.12 2.44
N PHE A 558 -8.25 -10.78 1.38
CA PHE A 558 -7.24 -9.73 1.40
C PHE A 558 -7.62 -8.60 0.45
N SER A 559 -7.08 -7.39 0.71
CA SER A 559 -7.23 -6.22 -0.14
C SER A 559 -5.86 -5.69 -0.57
N GLY A 560 -5.76 -5.30 -1.85
CA GLY A 560 -4.52 -4.77 -2.43
C GLY A 560 -4.50 -4.94 -3.95
N THR A 561 -3.66 -4.18 -4.62
CA THR A 561 -3.34 -4.41 -6.05
C THR A 561 -2.69 -5.78 -6.25
N SER A 562 -2.13 -6.35 -5.18
CA SER A 562 -1.65 -7.74 -5.11
C SER A 562 -2.73 -8.79 -5.35
N MET A 563 -4.01 -8.45 -5.15
CA MET A 563 -5.17 -9.33 -5.41
C MET A 563 -5.82 -9.01 -6.77
N ALA A 564 -5.59 -7.80 -7.28
CA ALA A 564 -6.08 -7.40 -8.61
C ALA A 564 -5.21 -7.97 -9.74
N SER A 565 -3.88 -7.87 -9.64
CA SER A 565 -2.96 -8.35 -10.68
C SER A 565 -3.09 -9.85 -10.99
N PRO A 566 -3.23 -10.76 -9.99
CA PRO A 566 -3.38 -12.18 -10.31
C PRO A 566 -4.71 -12.53 -11.01
N GLN A 567 -5.74 -11.68 -10.98
CA GLN A 567 -6.95 -11.89 -11.79
C GLN A 567 -6.68 -11.64 -13.28
N VAL A 568 -5.82 -10.67 -13.61
CA VAL A 568 -5.36 -10.47 -15.00
C VAL A 568 -4.46 -11.62 -15.44
N ALA A 569 -3.57 -12.10 -14.56
CA ALA A 569 -2.77 -13.28 -14.81
C ALA A 569 -3.64 -14.53 -15.03
N ASN A 570 -4.70 -14.71 -14.22
CA ASN A 570 -5.69 -15.77 -14.38
C ASN A 570 -6.40 -15.71 -15.73
N LEU A 571 -6.86 -14.53 -16.14
CA LEU A 571 -7.46 -14.35 -17.46
C LEU A 571 -6.49 -14.75 -18.57
N ALA A 572 -5.27 -14.24 -18.54
CA ALA A 572 -4.26 -14.57 -19.54
C ALA A 572 -3.96 -16.08 -19.58
N ALA A 573 -3.82 -16.73 -18.41
CA ALA A 573 -3.60 -18.16 -18.30
C ALA A 573 -4.78 -18.97 -18.88
N LYS A 574 -6.02 -18.57 -18.65
CA LYS A 574 -7.20 -19.20 -19.26
C LYS A 574 -7.21 -19.06 -20.78
N LEU A 575 -6.86 -17.90 -21.32
CA LEU A 575 -6.78 -17.67 -22.75
C LEU A 575 -5.68 -18.54 -23.39
N PHE A 576 -4.50 -18.61 -22.78
CA PHE A 576 -3.42 -19.50 -23.25
C PHE A 576 -3.77 -20.99 -23.14
N ALA A 577 -4.51 -21.40 -22.11
CA ALA A 577 -4.96 -22.78 -21.97
C ALA A 577 -5.94 -23.17 -23.11
N LEU A 578 -6.88 -22.28 -23.43
CA LEU A 578 -7.91 -22.51 -24.45
C LEU A 578 -7.38 -22.30 -25.88
N LYS A 579 -6.37 -21.47 -26.06
CA LYS A 579 -5.75 -21.09 -27.34
C LYS A 579 -4.22 -21.04 -27.19
N PRO A 580 -3.53 -22.20 -27.09
CA PRO A 580 -2.09 -22.25 -26.79
C PRO A 580 -1.21 -21.63 -27.88
N GLU A 581 -1.72 -21.50 -29.10
CA GLU A 581 -1.05 -20.87 -30.24
C GLU A 581 -0.94 -19.35 -30.15
N LEU A 582 -1.68 -18.69 -29.28
CA LEU A 582 -1.65 -17.24 -29.14
C LEU A 582 -0.28 -16.73 -28.68
N THR A 583 0.16 -15.65 -29.27
CA THR A 583 1.33 -14.89 -28.80
C THR A 583 0.97 -14.03 -27.59
N VAL A 584 1.98 -13.59 -26.83
CA VAL A 584 1.81 -12.64 -25.72
C VAL A 584 1.17 -11.33 -26.21
N ALA A 585 1.59 -10.83 -27.39
CA ALA A 585 1.03 -9.63 -27.98
C ALA A 585 -0.48 -9.76 -28.27
N GLN A 586 -0.91 -10.92 -28.80
CA GLN A 586 -2.33 -11.18 -29.07
C GLN A 586 -3.15 -11.28 -27.80
N VAL A 587 -2.65 -12.00 -26.77
CA VAL A 587 -3.36 -12.10 -25.49
C VAL A 587 -3.47 -10.75 -24.81
N ARG A 588 -2.37 -9.96 -24.80
CA ARG A 588 -2.37 -8.60 -24.29
C ARG A 588 -3.40 -7.71 -25.01
N GLU A 589 -3.41 -7.75 -26.31
CA GLU A 589 -4.35 -7.00 -27.16
C GLU A 589 -5.80 -7.35 -26.86
N VAL A 590 -6.11 -8.65 -26.76
CA VAL A 590 -7.46 -9.14 -26.48
C VAL A 590 -7.94 -8.73 -25.09
N ILE A 591 -7.07 -8.80 -24.09
CA ILE A 591 -7.40 -8.37 -22.72
C ILE A 591 -7.69 -6.86 -22.70
N LEU A 592 -6.87 -6.05 -23.37
CA LEU A 592 -7.06 -4.60 -23.45
C LEU A 592 -8.32 -4.21 -24.24
N LYS A 593 -8.61 -4.88 -25.36
CA LYS A 593 -9.83 -4.65 -26.17
C LYS A 593 -11.11 -5.13 -25.48
N GLY A 594 -11.02 -6.19 -24.69
CA GLY A 594 -12.14 -6.70 -23.89
C GLY A 594 -12.47 -5.84 -22.68
N ALA A 595 -11.53 -5.01 -22.23
CA ALA A 595 -11.70 -4.18 -21.04
C ALA A 595 -12.71 -3.04 -21.27
N GLU A 596 -13.32 -2.59 -20.16
CA GLU A 596 -14.33 -1.52 -20.16
C GLU A 596 -13.80 -0.29 -19.43
N ARG A 597 -13.69 0.81 -20.17
CA ARG A 597 -13.11 2.05 -19.65
C ARG A 597 -14.16 2.92 -18.95
N GLN A 598 -13.83 3.38 -17.74
CA GLN A 598 -14.60 4.33 -16.95
C GLN A 598 -13.64 5.40 -16.40
N GLY A 599 -13.53 6.54 -17.07
CA GLY A 599 -12.52 7.55 -16.75
C GLY A 599 -11.10 7.01 -16.94
N ARG A 600 -10.30 7.02 -15.86
CA ARG A 600 -8.95 6.39 -15.88
C ARG A 600 -8.98 4.89 -15.60
N VAL A 601 -10.03 4.39 -14.95
CA VAL A 601 -10.20 2.97 -14.67
C VAL A 601 -10.53 2.22 -15.95
N ASN A 602 -9.89 1.08 -16.17
CA ASN A 602 -10.09 0.21 -17.32
C ASN A 602 -10.30 -1.22 -16.80
N LEU A 603 -11.57 -1.59 -16.63
CA LEU A 603 -11.99 -2.83 -15.97
C LEU A 603 -11.80 -4.03 -16.89
N ILE A 604 -11.09 -5.07 -16.45
CA ILE A 604 -11.05 -6.33 -17.20
C ILE A 604 -12.45 -6.93 -17.36
N HIS A 605 -12.66 -7.59 -18.48
CA HIS A 605 -13.89 -8.35 -18.74
C HIS A 605 -13.55 -9.73 -19.32
N PRO A 606 -13.27 -10.74 -18.47
CA PRO A 606 -12.82 -12.06 -18.89
C PRO A 606 -13.67 -12.72 -19.97
N ARG A 607 -15.01 -12.75 -19.82
CA ARG A 607 -15.89 -13.32 -20.85
C ARG A 607 -15.79 -12.61 -22.20
N LYS A 608 -15.80 -11.28 -22.20
CA LYS A 608 -15.68 -10.49 -23.42
C LYS A 608 -14.33 -10.70 -24.12
N SER A 609 -13.25 -10.83 -23.33
CA SER A 609 -11.94 -11.20 -23.88
C SER A 609 -11.94 -12.57 -24.55
N ALA A 610 -12.61 -13.55 -23.96
CA ALA A 610 -12.76 -14.88 -24.55
C ALA A 610 -13.66 -14.88 -25.81
N GLU A 611 -14.75 -14.13 -25.79
CA GLU A 611 -15.67 -13.95 -26.93
C GLU A 611 -14.95 -13.34 -28.15
N LEU A 612 -14.04 -12.37 -27.93
CA LEU A 612 -13.21 -11.77 -29.00
C LEU A 612 -12.31 -12.78 -29.70
N LEU A 613 -12.02 -13.92 -29.06
CA LEU A 613 -11.29 -15.06 -29.64
C LEU A 613 -12.21 -16.14 -30.24
N GLY A 614 -13.52 -15.87 -30.31
CA GLY A 614 -14.51 -16.84 -30.79
C GLY A 614 -14.75 -18.02 -29.81
N LEU A 615 -14.34 -17.89 -28.55
CA LEU A 615 -14.60 -18.92 -27.53
C LEU A 615 -16.06 -18.83 -27.06
N ARG A 616 -16.74 -19.98 -27.06
CA ARG A 616 -18.06 -20.14 -26.42
C ARG A 616 -17.83 -20.69 -25.01
N LEU A 617 -18.27 -19.92 -23.99
CA LEU A 617 -18.07 -20.20 -22.57
C LEU A 617 -19.32 -20.78 -21.93
#